data_0ae7de965ae91b45f9a287b646bac51b
#
_entry.id   0ae7de965ae91b45f9a287b646bac51b
#
_cell.length_a   1.000
_cell.length_b   1.000
_cell.length_c   1.000
_cell.angle_alpha   90.00
_cell.angle_beta   90.00
_cell.angle_gamma   90.00
#
_symmetry.space_group_name_H-M   'P 1'
#
loop_
_entity.id
_entity.type
_entity.pdbx_description
1 polymer ?
#
loop_
_entity_poly.entity_id
_entity_poly.type
_entity_poly.pdbx_seq_one_letter_code
_entity_poly.pdbx_strand_id
1 'polypeptide(L)'
;MHHARTKIGRFFRKWRLKLRDERARALIAARLDRLAYGHAGDAEPIGDGISERRIHHGPGYRIYCLRRGNTVVILLCGGDKGSQARDIRAAKRLSEEWDN
;
A
#
# COMPACT_ATOMS: atom_id res chain seq x y z
N MET A 1 11.24 -15.24 -14.27
CA MET A 1 10.18 -14.29 -13.92
C MET A 1 10.53 -13.57 -12.64
N HIS A 2 10.53 -12.26 -12.67
CA HIS A 2 10.86 -11.45 -11.52
C HIS A 2 9.62 -11.21 -10.67
N HIS A 3 9.75 -11.39 -9.37
CA HIS A 3 8.75 -10.80 -8.50
C HIS A 3 9.47 -10.02 -7.39
N ALA A 4 8.85 -8.93 -6.98
CA ALA A 4 9.42 -8.06 -5.97
C ALA A 4 9.24 -8.66 -4.57
N ARG A 5 10.23 -8.45 -3.71
CA ARG A 5 10.08 -8.75 -2.29
C ARG A 5 9.15 -7.71 -1.68
N THR A 6 8.20 -8.17 -0.90
CA THR A 6 7.27 -7.29 -0.23
C THR A 6 7.64 -7.19 1.24
N LYS A 7 7.85 -5.96 1.70
CA LYS A 7 8.07 -5.69 3.11
C LYS A 7 6.83 -5.01 3.66
N ILE A 8 6.39 -5.45 4.82
CA ILE A 8 5.20 -4.90 5.46
C ILE A 8 5.62 -3.98 6.59
N GLY A 9 5.39 -2.68 6.42
CA GLY A 9 5.66 -1.71 7.46
C GLY A 9 4.69 -1.87 8.62
N ARG A 10 5.12 -1.45 9.82
CA ARG A 10 4.32 -1.66 11.03
C ARG A 10 2.99 -0.92 11.01
N PHE A 11 2.93 0.26 10.37
CA PHE A 11 1.69 1.02 10.31
C PHE A 11 0.68 0.38 9.36
N PHE A 12 1.16 -0.19 8.26
CA PHE A 12 0.30 -0.95 7.37
C PHE A 12 -0.27 -2.18 8.08
N ARG A 13 0.59 -2.92 8.78
CA ARG A 13 0.18 -4.11 9.52
C ARG A 13 -0.89 -3.76 10.55
N LYS A 14 -0.66 -2.70 11.32
CA LYS A 14 -1.60 -2.27 12.34
C LYS A 14 -2.95 -1.90 11.73
N TRP A 15 -2.93 -1.16 10.62
CA TRP A 15 -4.16 -0.80 9.93
C TRP A 15 -4.92 -2.02 9.44
N ARG A 16 -4.22 -2.95 8.80
CA ARG A 16 -4.84 -4.16 8.26
C ARG A 16 -5.47 -5.02 9.35
N LEU A 17 -4.81 -5.13 10.49
CA LEU A 17 -5.31 -5.93 11.60
C LEU A 17 -6.59 -5.37 12.20
N LYS A 18 -6.81 -4.07 12.07
CA LYS A 18 -8.01 -3.42 12.60
C LYS A 18 -9.21 -3.48 11.66
N LEU A 19 -9.02 -3.88 10.42
CA LEU A 19 -10.11 -3.98 9.48
C LEU A 19 -11.04 -5.11 9.86
N ARG A 20 -12.34 -4.78 10.00
CA ARG A 20 -13.35 -5.77 10.35
C ARG A 20 -14.04 -6.38 9.15
N ASP A 21 -13.97 -5.71 8.00
CA ASP A 21 -14.59 -6.16 6.77
C ASP A 21 -13.77 -7.29 6.18
N GLU A 22 -14.28 -8.52 6.26
CA GLU A 22 -13.58 -9.71 5.79
C GLU A 22 -13.34 -9.67 4.28
N ARG A 23 -14.30 -9.13 3.51
CA ARG A 23 -14.15 -9.04 2.08
C ARG A 23 -13.05 -8.05 1.73
N ALA A 24 -12.98 -6.93 2.44
CA ALA A 24 -11.90 -5.97 2.25
C ALA A 24 -10.54 -6.62 2.52
N ARG A 25 -10.43 -7.39 3.58
CA ARG A 25 -9.18 -8.08 3.92
C ARG A 25 -8.78 -9.06 2.83
N ALA A 26 -9.73 -9.79 2.26
CA ALA A 26 -9.46 -10.71 1.17
C ALA A 26 -9.00 -9.98 -0.09
N LEU A 27 -9.65 -8.85 -0.42
CA LEU A 27 -9.28 -8.05 -1.58
C LEU A 27 -7.90 -7.44 -1.43
N ILE A 28 -7.55 -7.00 -0.22
CA ILE A 28 -6.22 -6.49 0.08
C ILE A 28 -5.18 -7.59 -0.10
N ALA A 29 -5.42 -8.77 0.44
CA ALA A 29 -4.50 -9.89 0.29
C ALA A 29 -4.26 -10.23 -1.17
N ALA A 30 -5.32 -10.27 -1.98
CA ALA A 30 -5.21 -10.53 -3.41
C ALA A 30 -4.40 -9.44 -4.12
N ARG A 31 -4.57 -8.19 -3.72
CA ARG A 31 -3.84 -7.07 -4.30
C ARG A 31 -2.34 -7.17 -3.96
N LEU A 32 -2.02 -7.57 -2.72
CA LEU A 32 -0.61 -7.73 -2.31
C LEU A 32 0.09 -8.80 -3.14
N ASP A 33 -0.60 -9.90 -3.43
CA ASP A 33 -0.06 -10.94 -4.30
C ASP A 33 0.29 -10.37 -5.67
N ARG A 34 -0.63 -9.60 -6.26
CA ARG A 34 -0.40 -9.04 -7.58
C ARG A 34 0.72 -8.03 -7.60
N LEU A 35 0.90 -7.27 -6.52
CA LEU A 35 2.00 -6.32 -6.41
C LEU A 35 3.35 -7.00 -6.49
N ALA A 36 3.49 -8.18 -5.89
CA ALA A 36 4.73 -8.92 -5.91
C ALA A 36 5.15 -9.30 -7.34
N TYR A 37 4.19 -9.43 -8.24
CA TYR A 37 4.45 -9.76 -9.65
C TYR A 37 4.42 -8.54 -10.56
N GLY A 38 4.41 -7.34 -10.00
CA GLY A 38 4.48 -6.12 -10.79
C GLY A 38 3.16 -5.63 -11.37
N HIS A 39 2.06 -6.27 -11.05
CA HIS A 39 0.75 -5.86 -11.54
C HIS A 39 0.24 -4.66 -10.74
N ALA A 40 0.21 -3.52 -11.40
CA ALA A 40 -0.13 -2.27 -10.71
C ALA A 40 -1.60 -2.18 -10.32
N GLY A 41 -2.49 -2.74 -11.14
CA GLY A 41 -3.90 -2.52 -10.92
C GLY A 41 -4.21 -1.02 -11.00
N ASP A 42 -5.14 -0.57 -10.19
CA ASP A 42 -5.52 0.83 -10.15
C ASP A 42 -4.59 1.59 -9.22
N ALA A 43 -3.55 2.19 -9.79
CA ALA A 43 -2.48 2.83 -9.03
C ALA A 43 -2.23 4.24 -9.53
N GLU A 44 -1.84 5.12 -8.61
CA GLU A 44 -1.50 6.49 -8.96
C GLU A 44 -0.26 6.93 -8.19
N PRO A 45 0.75 7.48 -8.89
CA PRO A 45 1.94 7.98 -8.19
C PRO A 45 1.59 9.22 -7.38
N ILE A 46 2.17 9.33 -6.19
CA ILE A 46 1.97 10.51 -5.34
C ILE A 46 3.29 11.20 -5.02
N GLY A 47 4.37 10.84 -5.72
CA GLY A 47 5.70 11.42 -5.52
C GLY A 47 6.56 10.57 -4.60
N ASP A 48 7.84 10.87 -4.57
CA ASP A 48 8.82 10.23 -3.69
C ASP A 48 8.92 8.71 -3.85
N GLY A 49 8.58 8.19 -5.03
CA GLY A 49 8.59 6.75 -5.28
C GLY A 49 7.42 6.01 -4.71
N ILE A 50 6.42 6.73 -4.21
CA ILE A 50 5.24 6.16 -3.57
C ILE A 50 4.08 6.12 -4.55
N SER A 51 3.32 5.02 -4.53
CA SER A 51 2.08 4.93 -5.28
C SER A 51 0.92 4.62 -4.35
N GLU A 52 -0.24 5.17 -4.70
CA GLU A 52 -1.50 4.87 -4.04
C GLU A 52 -2.20 3.80 -4.85
N ARG A 53 -2.52 2.70 -4.19
CA ARG A 53 -3.24 1.57 -4.82
C ARG A 53 -4.66 1.56 -4.29
N ARG A 54 -5.63 1.63 -5.20
CA ARG A 54 -7.04 1.74 -4.84
C ARG A 54 -7.73 0.39 -4.90
N ILE A 55 -8.57 0.16 -3.92
CA ILE A 55 -9.42 -1.02 -3.85
C ILE A 55 -10.86 -0.52 -3.84
N HIS A 56 -11.58 -0.79 -4.94
CA HIS A 56 -12.94 -0.29 -5.11
C HIS A 56 -13.95 -1.17 -4.38
N HIS A 57 -13.99 -0.97 -3.07
CA HIS A 57 -14.88 -1.71 -2.19
C HIS A 57 -15.10 -0.90 -0.92
N GLY A 58 -16.34 -0.88 -0.42
CA GLY A 58 -16.69 -0.19 0.80
C GLY A 58 -16.36 1.30 0.74
N PRO A 59 -15.67 1.82 1.76
CA PRO A 59 -15.34 3.26 1.80
C PRO A 59 -14.21 3.67 0.85
N GLY A 60 -13.78 2.79 -0.05
CA GLY A 60 -12.69 3.08 -0.97
C GLY A 60 -11.34 2.94 -0.30
N TYR A 61 -10.94 1.71 0.00
CA TYR A 61 -9.67 1.45 0.67
C TYR A 61 -8.49 1.77 -0.22
N ARG A 62 -7.39 2.21 0.40
CA ARG A 62 -6.17 2.58 -0.29
C ARG A 62 -4.96 2.02 0.44
N ILE A 63 -3.96 1.61 -0.36
CA ILE A 63 -2.70 1.09 0.14
C ILE A 63 -1.60 1.97 -0.44
N TYR A 64 -0.69 2.43 0.42
CA TYR A 64 0.43 3.28 0.01
C TYR A 64 1.71 2.47 0.01
N CYS A 65 2.33 2.38 -1.17
CA CYS A 65 3.48 1.52 -1.41
C CYS A 65 4.67 2.34 -1.86
N LEU A 66 5.84 2.04 -1.30
CA LEU A 66 7.10 2.61 -1.75
C LEU A 66 7.83 1.55 -2.55
N ARG A 67 8.24 1.88 -3.78
CA ARG A 67 8.99 0.95 -4.62
C ARG A 67 10.45 1.34 -4.63
N ARG A 68 11.31 0.36 -4.37
CA ARG A 68 12.75 0.49 -4.45
C ARG A 68 13.25 -0.36 -5.61
N GLY A 69 13.49 0.27 -6.76
CA GLY A 69 13.89 -0.43 -7.96
C GLY A 69 12.83 -1.45 -8.37
N ASN A 70 13.26 -2.58 -8.88
CA ASN A 70 12.36 -3.65 -9.32
C ASN A 70 12.25 -4.78 -8.30
N THR A 71 12.93 -4.67 -7.17
CA THR A 71 13.11 -5.79 -6.26
C THR A 71 12.40 -5.66 -4.93
N VAL A 72 12.06 -4.44 -4.51
CA VAL A 72 11.45 -4.25 -3.19
C VAL A 72 10.22 -3.37 -3.29
N VAL A 73 9.14 -3.81 -2.67
CA VAL A 73 7.92 -3.02 -2.47
C VAL A 73 7.67 -2.97 -0.97
N ILE A 74 7.55 -1.77 -0.45
CA ILE A 74 7.33 -1.55 0.98
C ILE A 74 5.92 -1.01 1.18
N LEU A 75 5.14 -1.71 2.00
CA LEU A 75 3.79 -1.28 2.33
C LEU A 75 3.87 -0.33 3.52
N LEU A 76 3.65 0.95 3.27
CA LEU A 76 3.86 2.00 4.27
C LEU A 76 2.68 2.14 5.22
N CYS A 77 1.49 2.29 4.67
CA CYS A 77 0.27 2.47 5.45
C CYS A 77 -0.93 2.23 4.57
N GLY A 78 -2.10 2.25 5.18
CA GLY A 78 -3.36 2.11 4.48
C GLY A 78 -4.40 3.05 5.08
N GLY A 79 -5.51 3.18 4.38
CA GLY A 79 -6.61 4.01 4.81
C GLY A 79 -7.77 3.89 3.85
N ASP A 80 -8.63 4.89 3.85
CA ASP A 80 -9.76 4.93 2.93
C ASP A 80 -9.86 6.31 2.28
N LYS A 81 -10.91 6.50 1.49
CA LYS A 81 -11.10 7.77 0.80
C LYS A 81 -11.23 8.94 1.78
N GLY A 82 -11.86 8.71 2.93
CA GLY A 82 -12.07 9.77 3.92
C GLY A 82 -10.81 10.26 4.60
N SER A 83 -9.78 9.41 4.68
CA SER A 83 -8.52 9.77 5.34
C SER A 83 -7.38 10.02 4.34
N GLN A 84 -7.69 10.13 3.05
CA GLN A 84 -6.70 10.16 1.98
C GLN A 84 -5.61 11.22 2.18
N ALA A 85 -5.99 12.47 2.43
CA ALA A 85 -5.01 13.55 2.55
C ALA A 85 -4.05 13.32 3.70
N ARG A 86 -4.57 12.91 4.85
CA ARG A 86 -3.76 12.58 6.03
C ARG A 86 -2.83 11.41 5.75
N ASP A 87 -3.34 10.38 5.08
CA ASP A 87 -2.58 9.17 4.81
C ASP A 87 -1.46 9.39 3.80
N ILE A 88 -1.68 10.26 2.81
CA ILE A 88 -0.63 10.64 1.87
C ILE A 88 0.52 11.34 2.61
N ARG A 89 0.20 12.25 3.52
CA ARG A 89 1.24 12.92 4.31
C ARG A 89 2.00 11.92 5.18
N ALA A 90 1.27 10.99 5.79
CA ALA A 90 1.90 9.94 6.59
C ALA A 90 2.80 9.05 5.75
N ALA A 91 2.35 8.65 4.56
CA ALA A 91 3.14 7.82 3.67
C ALA A 91 4.46 8.49 3.31
N LYS A 92 4.43 9.78 3.03
CA LYS A 92 5.65 10.53 2.70
C LYS A 92 6.63 10.58 3.87
N ARG A 93 6.13 10.81 5.08
CA ARG A 93 6.99 10.76 6.27
C ARG A 93 7.58 9.36 6.46
N LEU A 94 6.77 8.33 6.32
CA LEU A 94 7.22 6.95 6.50
C LEU A 94 8.25 6.54 5.45
N SER A 95 8.11 7.04 4.22
CA SER A 95 9.07 6.70 3.17
C SER A 95 10.48 7.17 3.51
N GLU A 96 10.60 8.28 4.23
CA GLU A 96 11.90 8.80 4.63
C GLU A 96 12.61 7.86 5.60
N GLU A 97 11.85 7.14 6.43
CA GLU A 97 12.43 6.18 7.38
C GLU A 97 13.01 4.96 6.68
N TRP A 98 12.59 4.70 5.45
CA TRP A 98 13.06 3.56 4.67
C TRP A 98 14.17 3.93 3.69
N ASP A 99 14.65 5.15 3.74
CA ASP A 99 15.65 5.63 2.79
C ASP A 99 17.07 5.16 3.11
N ASN A 100 17.25 4.51 4.21
CA ASN A 100 18.58 4.00 4.56
C ASN A 100 18.67 2.49 4.29
#